data_f41bdec52cbc95c74b996a541be29dc0
#
_entry.id   f41bdec52cbc95c74b996a541be29dc0
#
_cell.length_a   1.000
_cell.length_b   1.000
_cell.length_c   1.000
_cell.angle_alpha   90.00
_cell.angle_beta   90.00
_cell.angle_gamma   90.00
#
_symmetry.space_group_name_H-M   'P 1'
#
loop_
_entity.id
_entity.type
_entity.pdbx_description
1 polymer ?
#
loop_
_entity_poly.entity_id
_entity_poly.type
_entity_poly.pdbx_seq_one_letter_code
_entity_poly.pdbx_strand_id
1 'polypeptide(L)'
;MVNGEKTHKVNGEWLKVKGLLLFIFLSILNLQFSICYARTARDTVYVSGGIEHEGLFPTADVSSMRSTPRERWAKIDHLSNTYLDLSLHYANDSNNARFRELRVDARGELMQWPMPGYEPGFKGYGLGHLSAEAAFDWGEISIGDIYGQFGSGLVLSLYEDRLLGVDNALRGAKIAVQPYRGIHLTALGGKQRRYWSCYDDGAWGWNYSKDATVGGDAELQMEQWSRALREKEMVLAIGGSYVSRYEAEDTISTVIGNALYRYRLPRWVGAGEVRAEWQMKGWDILIEYARKANDPTYENGFSYRPGEAWLVSAGYSRKGLAVLAQVKRSDNMAFRSQREETGIAGRLNYMPAFARQHTYTLATHYSYATQYSSGEWAFQGEVLYTFPRKTKMGGRYGTTFKLNGAHIRGVHGEGEYYTDVNLELNKRINKTWWLNAMVMYQAFNMQVVEGKGGMVRSGIAVVDARVQATTNLSVRGEVQYLYTGDDMGQWCFALCEIGLWKRLTISGQWLYNIGGTADSDHEHYYTATATYSHGAHRVTAGYTKTIDGFNCSGGVCRYVPRQEGVCMTYNFTW
;
A
#
# COMPACT_ATOMS: atom_id res chain seq x y z
N MET A 1 -5.65 53.69 -2.50
CA MET A 1 -5.25 53.22 -3.83
C MET A 1 -4.06 52.31 -3.72
N VAL A 2 -4.27 51.07 -3.30
CA VAL A 2 -3.27 49.97 -3.41
C VAL A 2 -4.07 48.68 -3.38
N ASN A 3 -4.62 48.21 -4.52
CA ASN A 3 -5.23 46.87 -4.61
C ASN A 3 -5.42 46.41 -6.08
N GLY A 4 -4.53 46.81 -7.02
CA GLY A 4 -4.67 46.46 -8.44
C GLY A 4 -3.61 45.54 -9.05
N GLU A 5 -2.46 45.33 -8.42
CA GLU A 5 -1.32 44.70 -9.10
C GLU A 5 -1.07 43.21 -8.75
N LYS A 6 -1.68 42.67 -7.68
CA LYS A 6 -1.45 41.28 -7.29
C LYS A 6 -2.29 40.23 -8.04
N THR A 7 -3.42 40.64 -8.63
CA THR A 7 -4.31 39.71 -9.33
C THR A 7 -3.84 39.36 -10.76
N HIS A 8 -3.09 40.24 -11.42
CA HIS A 8 -2.58 39.97 -12.78
C HIS A 8 -1.38 39.04 -12.86
N LYS A 9 -0.55 38.95 -11.81
CA LYS A 9 0.61 38.03 -11.79
C LYS A 9 0.21 36.57 -11.60
N VAL A 10 -0.80 36.30 -10.79
CA VAL A 10 -1.30 34.96 -10.55
C VAL A 10 -1.94 34.37 -11.81
N ASN A 11 -2.69 35.17 -12.57
CA ASN A 11 -3.31 34.73 -13.82
C ASN A 11 -2.29 34.42 -14.94
N GLY A 12 -1.13 35.11 -14.96
CA GLY A 12 -0.10 34.87 -15.98
C GLY A 12 0.68 33.57 -15.77
N GLU A 13 0.91 33.15 -14.54
CA GLU A 13 1.54 31.85 -14.23
C GLU A 13 0.58 30.67 -14.49
N TRP A 14 -0.70 30.85 -14.24
CA TRP A 14 -1.73 29.86 -14.55
C TRP A 14 -1.86 29.56 -16.04
N LEU A 15 -1.73 30.58 -16.90
CA LEU A 15 -1.69 30.37 -18.36
C LEU A 15 -0.43 29.62 -18.80
N LYS A 16 0.70 29.85 -18.14
CA LYS A 16 1.95 29.13 -18.44
C LYS A 16 1.88 27.66 -18.05
N VAL A 17 1.29 27.34 -16.90
CA VAL A 17 1.13 25.93 -16.45
C VAL A 17 0.10 25.19 -17.31
N LYS A 18 -1.02 25.82 -17.66
CA LYS A 18 -2.00 25.25 -18.62
C LYS A 18 -1.39 25.06 -20.00
N GLY A 19 -0.58 26.02 -20.46
CA GLY A 19 0.15 25.92 -21.72
C GLY A 19 1.21 24.84 -21.70
N LEU A 20 1.92 24.67 -20.59
CA LEU A 20 2.92 23.62 -20.43
C LEU A 20 2.29 22.23 -20.35
N LEU A 21 1.19 22.07 -19.62
CA LEU A 21 0.44 20.80 -19.56
C LEU A 21 -0.19 20.45 -20.91
N LEU A 22 -0.75 21.44 -21.62
CA LEU A 22 -1.28 21.24 -22.97
C LEU A 22 -0.15 20.93 -23.97
N PHE A 23 1.01 21.58 -23.84
CA PHE A 23 2.17 21.35 -24.68
C PHE A 23 2.81 19.98 -24.41
N ILE A 24 2.89 19.55 -23.15
CA ILE A 24 3.31 18.20 -22.75
C ILE A 24 2.30 17.18 -23.30
N PHE A 25 1.00 17.42 -23.14
CA PHE A 25 -0.05 16.53 -23.65
C PHE A 25 -0.05 16.43 -25.18
N LEU A 26 0.10 17.56 -25.90
CA LEU A 26 0.22 17.59 -27.36
C LEU A 26 1.56 17.02 -27.86
N SER A 27 2.65 17.22 -27.12
CA SER A 27 3.96 16.63 -27.43
C SER A 27 3.95 15.12 -27.24
N ILE A 28 3.27 14.62 -26.22
CA ILE A 28 3.08 13.18 -25.95
C ILE A 28 2.23 12.52 -27.03
N LEU A 29 1.18 13.21 -27.53
CA LEU A 29 0.35 12.73 -28.64
C LEU A 29 1.12 12.64 -29.98
N ASN A 30 2.18 13.44 -30.17
CA ASN A 30 3.00 13.46 -31.37
C ASN A 30 4.34 12.72 -31.26
N LEU A 31 4.76 12.34 -30.05
CA LEU A 31 5.96 11.54 -29.84
C LEU A 31 5.63 10.06 -30.08
N GLN A 32 5.79 9.63 -31.31
CA GLN A 32 6.16 8.25 -31.57
C GLN A 32 7.59 8.09 -31.00
N PHE A 33 7.68 7.69 -29.75
CA PHE A 33 8.97 7.29 -29.19
C PHE A 33 9.46 6.07 -29.98
N SER A 34 10.37 6.30 -30.90
CA SER A 34 11.18 5.22 -31.45
C SER A 34 11.96 4.65 -30.28
N ILE A 35 11.57 3.46 -29.83
CA ILE A 35 12.34 2.69 -28.86
C ILE A 35 13.72 2.52 -29.48
N CYS A 36 14.71 3.22 -28.96
CA CYS A 36 16.10 3.13 -29.42
C CYS A 36 16.67 1.82 -28.89
N TYR A 37 16.52 0.73 -29.66
CA TYR A 37 17.26 -0.51 -29.42
C TYR A 37 18.63 -0.38 -30.06
N ALA A 38 19.66 -0.11 -29.27
CA ALA A 38 21.02 -0.36 -29.71
C ALA A 38 21.40 -1.81 -29.34
N ARG A 39 21.36 -2.71 -30.28
CA ARG A 39 21.81 -4.11 -30.10
C ARG A 39 23.16 -4.29 -30.78
N THR A 40 24.23 -4.32 -29.99
CA THR A 40 25.46 -4.99 -30.40
C THR A 40 25.30 -6.48 -30.13
N ALA A 41 26.12 -7.35 -30.75
CA ALA A 41 25.96 -8.81 -30.68
C ALA A 41 25.96 -9.42 -29.25
N ARG A 42 26.20 -8.62 -28.20
CA ARG A 42 26.33 -9.06 -26.80
C ARG A 42 25.69 -8.12 -25.74
N ASP A 43 25.26 -6.90 -26.13
CA ASP A 43 24.75 -5.92 -25.18
C ASP A 43 23.41 -5.39 -25.67
N THR A 44 22.49 -5.16 -24.73
CA THR A 44 21.18 -4.58 -25.01
C THR A 44 21.00 -3.31 -24.16
N VAL A 45 20.67 -2.20 -24.83
CA VAL A 45 20.29 -0.94 -24.16
C VAL A 45 18.87 -0.60 -24.58
N TYR A 46 18.02 -0.33 -23.61
CA TYR A 46 16.67 0.16 -23.89
C TYR A 46 16.21 1.16 -22.83
N VAL A 47 15.27 2.00 -23.22
CA VAL A 47 14.59 2.94 -22.34
C VAL A 47 13.14 2.54 -22.23
N SER A 48 12.63 2.49 -21.03
CA SER A 48 11.21 2.31 -20.74
C SER A 48 10.72 3.44 -19.85
N GLY A 49 9.42 3.63 -19.80
CA GLY A 49 8.87 4.65 -18.94
C GLY A 49 7.36 4.62 -18.89
N GLY A 50 6.79 5.56 -18.14
CA GLY A 50 5.36 5.67 -17.99
C GLY A 50 4.94 7.05 -17.50
N ILE A 51 3.68 7.36 -17.78
CA ILE A 51 2.99 8.52 -17.23
C ILE A 51 1.76 7.99 -16.53
N GLU A 52 1.61 8.38 -15.28
CA GLU A 52 0.41 8.16 -14.48
C GLU A 52 -0.13 9.51 -14.03
N HIS A 53 -1.38 9.77 -14.33
CA HIS A 53 -2.08 10.98 -13.89
C HIS A 53 -3.41 10.60 -13.29
N GLU A 54 -3.69 11.16 -12.12
CA GLU A 54 -4.97 11.10 -11.44
C GLU A 54 -5.43 12.51 -11.13
N GLY A 55 -6.70 12.83 -11.44
CA GLY A 55 -7.26 14.15 -11.24
C GLY A 55 -8.71 14.10 -10.77
N LEU A 56 -9.07 15.05 -9.93
CA LEU A 56 -10.43 15.30 -9.45
C LEU A 56 -10.74 16.79 -9.62
N PHE A 57 -11.85 17.09 -10.30
CA PHE A 57 -12.44 18.43 -10.43
C PHE A 57 -13.67 18.49 -9.52
N PRO A 58 -13.55 19.05 -8.31
CA PRO A 58 -14.65 19.08 -7.36
C PRO A 58 -15.84 19.89 -7.92
N THR A 59 -17.06 19.36 -7.76
CA THR A 59 -18.31 20.03 -8.14
C THR A 59 -19.14 20.47 -6.94
N ALA A 60 -18.91 19.86 -5.79
CA ALA A 60 -19.51 20.27 -4.52
C ALA A 60 -18.57 21.20 -3.73
N ASP A 61 -19.13 21.92 -2.78
CA ASP A 61 -18.35 22.71 -1.84
C ASP A 61 -17.38 21.80 -1.06
N VAL A 62 -16.11 21.90 -1.39
CA VAL A 62 -15.00 21.12 -0.79
C VAL A 62 -14.88 21.36 0.70
N SER A 63 -15.66 22.32 1.26
CA SER A 63 -15.74 22.60 2.70
C SER A 63 -16.29 21.44 3.53
N SER A 64 -16.97 20.47 2.90
CA SER A 64 -17.42 19.23 3.54
C SER A 64 -16.31 18.21 3.74
N MET A 65 -15.13 18.39 3.14
CA MET A 65 -13.94 17.58 3.42
C MET A 65 -13.37 17.95 4.79
N ARG A 66 -13.74 17.22 5.81
CA ARG A 66 -13.53 17.53 7.24
C ARG A 66 -12.07 17.64 7.71
N SER A 67 -11.07 17.34 6.87
CA SER A 67 -9.66 17.26 7.27
C SER A 67 -8.82 18.52 7.07
N THR A 68 -9.38 19.63 6.55
CA THR A 68 -8.61 20.85 6.26
C THR A 68 -9.35 22.13 6.63
N PRO A 69 -8.62 23.20 7.04
CA PRO A 69 -9.24 24.49 7.32
C PRO A 69 -10.03 25.01 6.11
N ARG A 70 -11.29 25.31 6.35
CA ARG A 70 -12.34 25.70 5.39
C ARG A 70 -11.91 26.73 4.33
N GLU A 71 -10.97 27.59 4.65
CA GLU A 71 -10.52 28.68 3.79
C GLU A 71 -9.54 28.28 2.67
N ARG A 72 -8.82 27.15 2.85
CA ARG A 72 -7.85 26.68 1.83
C ARG A 72 -8.52 25.96 0.66
N TRP A 73 -9.59 25.24 0.89
CA TRP A 73 -10.24 24.39 -0.10
C TRP A 73 -11.21 25.15 -1.02
N ALA A 74 -11.82 26.22 -0.53
CA ALA A 74 -12.75 27.04 -1.32
C ALA A 74 -12.15 27.68 -2.59
N LYS A 75 -10.83 27.56 -2.81
CA LYS A 75 -10.09 28.11 -3.97
C LYS A 75 -9.46 27.04 -4.84
N ILE A 76 -9.74 25.75 -4.60
CA ILE A 76 -9.13 24.66 -5.35
C ILE A 76 -10.05 24.24 -6.48
N ASP A 77 -9.64 24.51 -7.71
CA ASP A 77 -10.37 24.15 -8.91
C ASP A 77 -10.17 22.69 -9.31
N HIS A 78 -9.05 22.09 -8.93
CA HIS A 78 -8.72 20.69 -9.20
C HIS A 78 -7.64 20.15 -8.27
N LEU A 79 -7.73 18.86 -7.99
CA LEU A 79 -6.71 18.09 -7.28
C LEU A 79 -6.07 17.14 -8.28
N SER A 80 -4.76 16.93 -8.19
CA SER A 80 -4.08 16.02 -9.11
C SER A 80 -2.76 15.49 -8.59
N ASN A 81 -2.49 14.21 -8.89
CA ASN A 81 -1.19 13.59 -8.78
C ASN A 81 -0.73 13.16 -10.16
N THR A 82 0.48 13.51 -10.53
CA THR A 82 1.09 13.12 -11.81
C THR A 82 2.48 12.59 -11.58
N TYR A 83 2.77 11.45 -12.15
CA TYR A 83 4.07 10.78 -12.12
C TYR A 83 4.57 10.58 -13.55
N LEU A 84 5.85 10.84 -13.75
CA LEU A 84 6.58 10.55 -14.98
C LEU A 84 7.76 9.64 -14.62
N ASP A 85 7.66 8.36 -14.90
CA ASP A 85 8.70 7.37 -14.65
C ASP A 85 9.55 7.17 -15.92
N LEU A 86 10.86 7.13 -15.75
CA LEU A 86 11.84 6.85 -16.80
C LEU A 86 12.85 5.83 -16.26
N SER A 87 13.13 4.80 -17.04
CA SER A 87 14.11 3.75 -16.72
C SER A 87 15.03 3.51 -17.91
N LEU A 88 16.33 3.64 -17.69
CA LEU A 88 17.37 3.25 -18.63
C LEU A 88 17.92 1.89 -18.19
N HIS A 89 17.88 0.92 -19.08
CA HIS A 89 18.38 -0.43 -18.86
C HIS A 89 19.56 -0.72 -19.80
N TYR A 90 20.62 -1.24 -19.24
CA TYR A 90 21.73 -1.84 -19.94
C TYR A 90 21.90 -3.27 -19.44
N ALA A 91 21.87 -4.25 -20.34
CA ALA A 91 22.12 -5.66 -20.01
C ALA A 91 23.26 -6.19 -20.86
N ASN A 92 24.18 -6.91 -20.22
CA ASN A 92 25.31 -7.56 -20.86
C ASN A 92 25.07 -9.08 -20.92
N ASP A 93 24.78 -9.60 -22.11
CA ASP A 93 24.47 -11.01 -22.37
C ASP A 93 25.73 -11.89 -22.47
N SER A 94 26.92 -11.35 -22.23
CA SER A 94 28.16 -12.13 -22.29
C SER A 94 28.28 -13.13 -21.14
N ASN A 95 28.46 -14.41 -21.43
CA ASN A 95 28.59 -15.47 -20.41
C ASN A 95 29.80 -15.28 -19.46
N ASN A 96 30.76 -14.44 -19.81
CA ASN A 96 31.98 -14.17 -19.03
C ASN A 96 32.00 -12.77 -18.40
N ALA A 97 30.93 -11.99 -18.53
CA ALA A 97 30.88 -10.65 -17.97
C ALA A 97 30.64 -10.70 -16.47
N ARG A 98 31.54 -10.11 -15.70
CA ARG A 98 31.35 -9.91 -14.25
C ARG A 98 30.25 -8.88 -13.95
N PHE A 99 30.03 -7.94 -14.86
CA PHE A 99 28.99 -6.93 -14.80
C PHE A 99 27.83 -7.40 -15.70
N ARG A 100 26.64 -7.53 -15.14
CA ARG A 100 25.45 -8.10 -15.79
C ARG A 100 24.47 -7.05 -16.28
N GLU A 101 24.13 -6.12 -15.41
CA GLU A 101 23.05 -5.16 -15.68
C GLU A 101 23.33 -3.82 -14.99
N LEU A 102 22.91 -2.73 -15.64
CA LEU A 102 22.77 -1.42 -15.04
C LEU A 102 21.36 -0.91 -15.32
N ARG A 103 20.69 -0.51 -14.28
CA ARG A 103 19.40 0.16 -14.35
C ARG A 103 19.50 1.53 -13.69
N VAL A 104 18.99 2.55 -14.36
CA VAL A 104 18.89 3.91 -13.81
C VAL A 104 17.44 4.33 -13.91
N ASP A 105 16.82 4.62 -12.78
CA ASP A 105 15.44 5.04 -12.66
C ASP A 105 15.36 6.49 -12.21
N ALA A 106 14.47 7.24 -12.86
CA ALA A 106 14.15 8.61 -12.48
C ALA A 106 12.64 8.83 -12.54
N ARG A 107 12.08 9.52 -11.54
CA ARG A 107 10.65 9.87 -11.50
C ARG A 107 10.46 11.35 -11.23
N GLY A 108 9.81 12.02 -12.17
CA GLY A 108 9.24 13.34 -11.97
C GLY A 108 7.87 13.26 -11.31
N GLU A 109 7.61 14.11 -10.34
CA GLU A 109 6.32 14.22 -9.64
C GLU A 109 5.76 15.63 -9.77
N LEU A 110 4.44 15.73 -9.99
CA LEU A 110 3.71 16.98 -9.97
C LEU A 110 2.39 16.77 -9.22
N MET A 111 2.29 17.37 -8.06
CA MET A 111 1.09 17.37 -7.21
C MET A 111 0.70 18.81 -6.93
N GLN A 112 -0.08 19.42 -7.81
CA GLN A 112 -0.45 20.83 -7.67
C GLN A 112 -1.32 21.04 -6.42
N TRP A 113 -2.32 20.19 -6.24
CA TRP A 113 -3.03 19.93 -5.00
C TRP A 113 -3.17 18.41 -4.92
N PRO A 114 -2.58 17.76 -3.91
CA PRO A 114 -2.63 16.30 -3.79
C PRO A 114 -4.07 15.79 -3.78
N MET A 115 -4.25 14.60 -4.31
CA MET A 115 -5.54 13.90 -4.25
C MET A 115 -5.99 13.72 -2.78
N PRO A 116 -7.32 13.67 -2.52
CA PRO A 116 -7.82 13.51 -1.16
C PRO A 116 -7.25 12.28 -0.46
N GLY A 117 -6.90 12.45 0.81
CA GLY A 117 -6.24 11.41 1.63
C GLY A 117 -4.71 11.44 1.58
N TYR A 118 -4.09 12.15 0.66
CA TYR A 118 -2.66 12.46 0.74
C TYR A 118 -2.42 13.57 1.75
N GLU A 119 -1.28 13.52 2.41
CA GLU A 119 -0.92 14.60 3.32
C GLU A 119 -0.63 15.91 2.55
N PRO A 120 -1.01 17.07 3.11
CA PRO A 120 -0.81 18.37 2.44
C PRO A 120 0.65 18.65 2.06
N GLY A 121 1.61 18.09 2.80
CA GLY A 121 3.04 18.20 2.51
C GLY A 121 3.47 17.59 1.18
N PHE A 122 2.65 16.75 0.53
CA PHE A 122 2.92 16.23 -0.81
C PHE A 122 2.70 17.24 -1.94
N LYS A 123 2.05 18.40 -1.69
CA LYS A 123 1.84 19.44 -2.69
C LYS A 123 3.17 19.90 -3.24
N GLY A 124 3.52 19.90 -4.53
CA GLY A 124 4.74 20.31 -5.19
C GLY A 124 5.05 19.60 -6.46
N TYR A 125 6.25 19.82 -6.88
CA TYR A 125 6.78 19.19 -8.07
C TYR A 125 8.29 19.03 -7.97
N GLY A 126 8.81 18.01 -8.63
CA GLY A 126 10.24 17.81 -8.70
C GLY A 126 10.60 16.38 -9.05
N LEU A 127 11.87 16.05 -8.87
CA LEU A 127 12.39 14.71 -9.06
C LEU A 127 12.14 13.89 -7.77
N GLY A 128 11.07 13.11 -7.76
CA GLY A 128 10.62 12.34 -6.58
C GLY A 128 11.45 11.10 -6.30
N HIS A 129 12.03 10.50 -7.33
CA HIS A 129 12.87 9.32 -7.21
C HIS A 129 14.04 9.40 -8.20
N LEU A 130 15.22 9.00 -7.74
CA LEU A 130 16.40 8.81 -8.58
C LEU A 130 17.24 7.69 -7.99
N SER A 131 17.44 6.62 -8.74
CA SER A 131 18.28 5.50 -8.33
C SER A 131 19.10 4.95 -9.48
N ALA A 132 20.22 4.33 -9.14
CA ALA A 132 21.01 3.52 -10.06
C ALA A 132 21.32 2.18 -9.38
N GLU A 133 21.10 1.09 -10.10
CA GLU A 133 21.32 -0.28 -9.65
C GLU A 133 22.24 -1.00 -10.62
N ALA A 134 23.30 -1.60 -10.11
CA ALA A 134 24.26 -2.37 -10.87
C ALA A 134 24.32 -3.82 -10.35
N ALA A 135 24.02 -4.79 -11.22
CA ALA A 135 24.07 -6.20 -10.90
C ALA A 135 25.38 -6.83 -11.42
N PHE A 136 25.97 -7.67 -10.57
CA PHE A 136 27.21 -8.40 -10.80
C PHE A 136 27.01 -9.89 -10.52
N ASP A 137 27.97 -10.73 -10.91
CA ASP A 137 27.93 -12.17 -10.61
C ASP A 137 27.89 -12.50 -9.10
N TRP A 138 28.42 -11.61 -8.28
CA TRP A 138 28.56 -11.78 -6.84
C TRP A 138 27.51 -11.03 -6.02
N GLY A 139 26.70 -10.18 -6.65
CA GLY A 139 25.71 -9.38 -5.95
C GLY A 139 25.26 -8.14 -6.71
N GLU A 140 24.64 -7.23 -5.99
CA GLU A 140 24.00 -6.01 -6.50
C GLU A 140 24.40 -4.80 -5.64
N ILE A 141 24.58 -3.66 -6.27
CA ILE A 141 24.78 -2.36 -5.62
C ILE A 141 23.73 -1.40 -6.14
N SER A 142 23.00 -0.77 -5.22
CA SER A 142 22.02 0.28 -5.53
C SER A 142 22.41 1.57 -4.81
N ILE A 143 22.29 2.70 -5.50
CA ILE A 143 22.56 4.04 -4.97
C ILE A 143 21.41 4.98 -5.34
N GLY A 144 21.18 6.00 -4.52
CA GLY A 144 20.08 6.95 -4.71
C GLY A 144 18.90 6.63 -3.79
N ASP A 145 17.68 6.67 -4.29
CA ASP A 145 16.48 6.28 -3.53
C ASP A 145 16.33 4.77 -3.58
N ILE A 146 16.54 4.12 -2.43
CA ILE A 146 16.57 2.67 -2.30
C ILE A 146 15.36 2.17 -1.53
N TYR A 147 14.85 1.01 -1.98
CA TYR A 147 13.86 0.22 -1.29
C TYR A 147 14.47 -1.10 -0.81
N GLY A 148 13.83 -1.73 0.17
CA GLY A 148 14.26 -3.02 0.68
C GLY A 148 13.48 -3.44 1.91
N GLN A 149 13.49 -4.74 2.16
CA GLN A 149 12.80 -5.34 3.29
C GLN A 149 13.67 -6.42 3.91
N PHE A 150 13.65 -6.54 5.22
CA PHE A 150 14.26 -7.63 5.97
C PHE A 150 13.18 -8.53 6.56
N GLY A 151 13.28 -9.84 6.32
CA GLY A 151 12.25 -10.81 6.73
C GLY A 151 10.85 -10.40 6.26
N SER A 152 9.86 -10.51 7.14
CA SER A 152 8.48 -10.03 6.91
C SER A 152 8.33 -8.52 7.05
N GLY A 153 9.41 -7.78 7.36
CA GLY A 153 9.40 -6.33 7.51
C GLY A 153 9.29 -5.86 8.95
N LEU A 154 9.35 -6.74 9.94
CA LEU A 154 9.16 -6.39 11.35
C LEU A 154 10.12 -5.31 11.85
N VAL A 155 11.33 -5.24 11.29
CA VAL A 155 12.35 -4.23 11.63
C VAL A 155 12.64 -3.25 10.50
N LEU A 156 12.49 -3.67 9.23
CA LEU A 156 12.67 -2.80 8.06
C LEU A 156 11.78 -3.23 6.90
N SER A 157 10.98 -2.28 6.40
CA SER A 157 10.22 -2.42 5.15
C SER A 157 10.11 -1.05 4.49
N LEU A 158 10.87 -0.88 3.42
CA LEU A 158 10.95 0.33 2.63
C LEU A 158 10.30 0.06 1.27
N TYR A 159 9.19 0.73 1.00
CA TYR A 159 8.39 0.47 -0.19
C TYR A 159 7.65 1.73 -0.66
N GLU A 160 7.12 1.69 -1.85
CA GLU A 160 6.17 2.66 -2.39
C GLU A 160 4.79 2.01 -2.55
N ASP A 161 3.75 2.70 -2.09
CA ASP A 161 2.36 2.39 -2.41
C ASP A 161 1.63 3.70 -2.73
N ARG A 162 1.44 3.97 -4.02
CA ARG A 162 0.80 5.20 -4.51
C ARG A 162 -0.68 5.26 -4.11
N LEU A 163 -1.36 4.11 -3.95
CA LEU A 163 -2.77 4.09 -3.52
C LEU A 163 -2.94 4.52 -2.07
N LEU A 164 -1.95 4.22 -1.23
CA LEU A 164 -1.91 4.67 0.17
C LEU A 164 -1.18 6.01 0.35
N GLY A 165 -0.50 6.51 -0.68
CA GLY A 165 0.35 7.70 -0.55
C GLY A 165 1.59 7.44 0.30
N VAL A 166 2.10 6.21 0.32
CA VAL A 166 3.32 5.83 1.02
C VAL A 166 4.49 5.82 0.06
N ASP A 167 5.57 6.50 0.41
CA ASP A 167 6.88 6.36 -0.20
C ASP A 167 7.93 6.57 0.90
N ASN A 168 8.45 5.48 1.45
CA ASN A 168 9.40 5.50 2.56
C ASN A 168 10.83 5.12 2.13
N ALA A 169 11.19 5.39 0.87
CA ALA A 169 12.53 5.21 0.35
C ALA A 169 13.61 5.85 1.24
N LEU A 170 14.80 5.26 1.26
CA LEU A 170 16.00 5.88 1.81
C LEU A 170 16.87 6.42 0.67
N ARG A 171 17.26 7.69 0.72
CA ARG A 171 18.33 8.26 -0.12
C ARG A 171 19.68 7.84 0.46
N GLY A 172 20.33 6.89 -0.19
CA GLY A 172 21.56 6.31 0.30
C GLY A 172 22.15 5.24 -0.61
N ALA A 173 22.59 4.14 -0.03
CA ALA A 173 23.14 3.01 -0.76
C ALA A 173 22.70 1.68 -0.14
N LYS A 174 22.54 0.67 -0.99
CA LYS A 174 22.31 -0.73 -0.65
C LYS A 174 23.33 -1.60 -1.37
N ILE A 175 23.85 -2.59 -0.69
CA ILE A 175 24.67 -3.66 -1.26
C ILE A 175 24.08 -4.99 -0.83
N ALA A 176 23.83 -5.88 -1.78
CA ALA A 176 23.43 -7.25 -1.56
C ALA A 176 24.45 -8.19 -2.20
N VAL A 177 25.01 -9.11 -1.42
CA VAL A 177 26.09 -9.98 -1.88
C VAL A 177 25.81 -11.44 -1.55
N GLN A 178 26.26 -12.33 -2.43
CA GLN A 178 26.32 -13.77 -2.21
C GLN A 178 27.79 -14.23 -2.17
N PRO A 179 28.50 -14.03 -1.05
CA PRO A 179 29.93 -14.32 -0.96
C PRO A 179 30.24 -15.81 -1.09
N TYR A 180 29.30 -16.64 -0.73
CA TYR A 180 29.37 -18.08 -0.87
C TYR A 180 27.97 -18.65 -1.12
N ARG A 181 27.92 -19.83 -1.73
CA ARG A 181 26.67 -20.53 -2.04
C ARG A 181 25.83 -20.71 -0.76
N GLY A 182 24.58 -20.20 -0.79
CA GLY A 182 23.65 -20.27 0.34
C GLY A 182 23.91 -19.26 1.46
N ILE A 183 24.78 -18.27 1.27
CA ILE A 183 24.96 -17.13 2.18
C ILE A 183 24.54 -15.87 1.43
N HIS A 184 23.52 -15.18 1.92
CA HIS A 184 23.07 -13.89 1.40
C HIS A 184 23.29 -12.83 2.49
N LEU A 185 23.96 -11.74 2.11
CA LEU A 185 24.21 -10.61 3.02
C LEU A 185 23.71 -9.35 2.34
N THR A 186 22.95 -8.55 3.06
CA THR A 186 22.48 -7.24 2.60
C THR A 186 22.85 -6.18 3.62
N ALA A 187 23.38 -5.05 3.16
CA ALA A 187 23.59 -3.88 3.99
C ALA A 187 23.01 -2.65 3.26
N LEU A 188 22.42 -1.75 4.02
CA LEU A 188 21.87 -0.52 3.46
C LEU A 188 21.99 0.63 4.47
N GLY A 189 21.93 1.85 3.95
CA GLY A 189 21.88 3.03 4.80
C GLY A 189 21.56 4.27 4.01
N GLY A 190 20.91 5.21 4.69
CA GLY A 190 20.49 6.46 4.05
C GLY A 190 19.64 7.32 4.96
N LYS A 191 19.09 8.37 4.37
CA LYS A 191 18.14 9.29 4.98
C LYS A 191 16.76 9.05 4.36
N GLN A 192 15.73 8.95 5.18
CA GLN A 192 14.39 8.71 4.69
C GLN A 192 13.86 9.92 3.93
N ARG A 193 13.17 9.65 2.81
CA ARG A 193 12.45 10.65 2.06
C ARG A 193 11.33 11.24 2.93
N ARG A 194 11.19 12.57 2.85
CA ARG A 194 10.07 13.31 3.41
C ARG A 194 9.25 13.96 2.30
N TYR A 195 8.16 14.62 2.67
CA TYR A 195 7.32 15.37 1.75
C TYR A 195 8.07 16.53 1.12
N TRP A 196 7.55 17.04 0.02
CA TRP A 196 8.03 18.26 -0.59
C TRP A 196 7.86 19.43 0.38
N SER A 197 8.94 20.01 0.86
CA SER A 197 8.91 21.18 1.75
C SER A 197 8.83 22.51 1.00
N CYS A 198 8.71 22.47 -0.31
CA CYS A 198 8.76 23.64 -1.18
C CYS A 198 7.54 24.54 -1.14
N TYR A 199 6.65 24.36 -0.19
CA TYR A 199 5.37 25.03 -0.17
C TYR A 199 5.39 26.45 0.29
N ASP A 200 6.15 26.70 1.29
CA ASP A 200 6.15 28.03 1.88
C ASP A 200 7.04 29.00 1.10
N ASP A 201 8.05 28.50 0.38
CA ASP A 201 9.04 29.31 -0.31
C ASP A 201 9.07 29.17 -1.84
N GLY A 202 8.27 28.27 -2.42
CA GLY A 202 8.26 28.03 -3.88
C GLY A 202 9.57 27.45 -4.42
N ALA A 203 10.39 26.87 -3.56
CA ALA A 203 11.70 26.34 -3.92
C ALA A 203 11.62 24.88 -4.37
N TRP A 204 12.39 24.55 -5.40
CA TRP A 204 12.73 23.19 -5.78
C TRP A 204 13.65 22.61 -4.70
N GLY A 205 13.22 21.56 -4.02
CA GLY A 205 14.09 20.99 -3.01
C GLY A 205 13.79 19.53 -2.68
N TRP A 206 14.86 18.77 -2.55
CA TRP A 206 14.84 17.46 -1.96
C TRP A 206 14.67 17.61 -0.45
N ASN A 207 13.62 17.03 0.11
CA ASN A 207 13.45 16.97 1.56
C ASN A 207 13.66 15.56 2.06
N TYR A 208 14.70 15.40 2.85
CA TYR A 208 15.03 14.15 3.53
C TYR A 208 15.10 14.39 5.03
N SER A 209 14.90 13.34 5.81
CA SER A 209 15.06 13.42 7.25
C SER A 209 16.47 13.93 7.61
N LYS A 210 16.59 14.66 8.71
CA LYS A 210 17.90 15.06 9.26
C LYS A 210 18.65 13.88 9.85
N ASP A 211 17.98 12.75 9.99
CA ASP A 211 18.38 11.54 10.67
C ASP A 211 18.93 10.53 9.66
N ALA A 212 19.53 9.47 10.13
CA ALA A 212 20.04 8.40 9.31
C ALA A 212 19.53 7.04 9.79
N THR A 213 19.24 6.17 8.84
CA THR A 213 18.90 4.77 9.09
C THR A 213 19.97 3.90 8.44
N VAL A 214 20.46 2.92 9.17
CA VAL A 214 21.43 1.91 8.69
C VAL A 214 20.93 0.54 9.09
N GLY A 215 21.14 -0.46 8.24
CA GLY A 215 20.70 -1.82 8.53
C GLY A 215 21.51 -2.87 7.78
N GLY A 216 21.47 -4.08 8.32
CA GLY A 216 22.06 -5.25 7.69
C GLY A 216 21.22 -6.49 7.94
N ASP A 217 21.26 -7.40 6.99
CA ASP A 217 20.57 -8.68 6.96
C ASP A 217 21.53 -9.78 6.54
N ALA A 218 21.41 -10.94 7.16
CA ALA A 218 22.15 -12.14 6.81
C ALA A 218 21.20 -13.33 6.77
N GLU A 219 21.25 -14.10 5.68
CA GLU A 219 20.45 -15.31 5.50
C GLU A 219 21.32 -16.48 5.09
N LEU A 220 21.07 -17.62 5.70
CA LEU A 220 21.75 -18.88 5.51
C LEU A 220 20.77 -19.93 4.98
N GLN A 221 20.99 -20.42 3.75
CA GLN A 221 20.20 -21.47 3.13
C GLN A 221 20.89 -22.83 3.34
N MET A 222 20.46 -23.55 4.35
CA MET A 222 21.11 -24.76 4.87
C MET A 222 21.08 -25.93 3.87
N GLU A 223 20.05 -26.00 3.00
CA GLU A 223 19.95 -27.02 1.96
C GLU A 223 21.07 -26.90 0.90
N GLN A 224 21.68 -25.72 0.75
CA GLN A 224 22.81 -25.54 -0.17
C GLN A 224 24.06 -26.32 0.28
N TRP A 225 24.17 -26.62 1.58
CA TRP A 225 25.32 -27.32 2.17
C TRP A 225 25.00 -28.76 2.57
N SER A 226 23.72 -29.07 2.88
CA SER A 226 23.32 -30.39 3.34
C SER A 226 22.75 -31.24 2.21
N ARG A 227 23.46 -32.32 1.85
CA ARG A 227 22.96 -33.31 0.88
C ARG A 227 21.65 -33.95 1.35
N ALA A 228 21.55 -34.24 2.66
CA ALA A 228 20.37 -34.87 3.25
C ALA A 228 19.10 -34.00 3.15
N LEU A 229 19.23 -32.65 3.23
CA LEU A 229 18.11 -31.75 3.04
C LEU A 229 17.67 -31.72 1.58
N ARG A 230 18.64 -31.66 0.64
CA ARG A 230 18.35 -31.67 -0.80
C ARG A 230 17.66 -32.97 -1.25
N GLU A 231 18.15 -34.13 -0.77
CA GLU A 231 17.54 -35.43 -1.10
C GLU A 231 16.10 -35.56 -0.58
N LYS A 232 15.74 -34.84 0.48
CA LYS A 232 14.37 -34.77 1.03
C LYS A 232 13.52 -33.66 0.41
N GLU A 233 14.06 -32.87 -0.55
CA GLU A 233 13.41 -31.69 -1.11
C GLU A 233 12.99 -30.69 -0.01
N MET A 234 13.85 -30.52 1.01
CA MET A 234 13.61 -29.65 2.16
C MET A 234 14.41 -28.36 2.00
N VAL A 235 13.75 -27.22 2.09
CA VAL A 235 14.35 -25.90 2.24
C VAL A 235 14.38 -25.55 3.73
N LEU A 236 15.51 -25.09 4.22
CA LEU A 236 15.68 -24.57 5.57
C LEU A 236 16.55 -23.33 5.50
N ALA A 237 15.94 -22.17 5.68
CA ALA A 237 16.64 -20.90 5.76
C ALA A 237 16.60 -20.35 7.21
N ILE A 238 17.72 -19.77 7.64
CA ILE A 238 17.84 -19.06 8.91
C ILE A 238 18.39 -17.68 8.62
N GLY A 239 17.71 -16.64 9.11
CA GLY A 239 18.11 -15.26 8.89
C GLY A 239 18.15 -14.45 10.17
N GLY A 240 18.86 -13.34 10.11
CA GLY A 240 18.88 -12.34 11.16
C GLY A 240 19.18 -10.96 10.61
N SER A 241 18.50 -9.97 11.15
CA SER A 241 18.58 -8.58 10.70
C SER A 241 18.81 -7.65 11.88
N TYR A 242 19.47 -6.54 11.61
CA TYR A 242 19.59 -5.44 12.56
C TYR A 242 19.47 -4.11 11.84
N VAL A 243 18.65 -3.22 12.38
CA VAL A 243 18.44 -1.87 11.88
C VAL A 243 18.63 -0.87 13.01
N SER A 244 19.31 0.21 12.76
CA SER A 244 19.48 1.30 13.70
C SER A 244 19.17 2.64 13.05
N ARG A 245 18.37 3.46 13.71
CA ARG A 245 18.20 4.85 13.33
C ARG A 245 19.00 5.75 14.26
N TYR A 246 19.53 6.81 13.67
CA TYR A 246 20.13 7.94 14.37
C TYR A 246 19.23 9.15 14.23
N GLU A 247 18.95 9.81 15.34
CA GLU A 247 18.21 11.07 15.39
C GLU A 247 18.96 12.05 16.29
N ALA A 248 19.23 13.25 15.80
CA ALA A 248 19.94 14.28 16.55
C ALA A 248 19.19 14.63 17.85
N GLU A 249 19.90 15.22 18.80
CA GLU A 249 19.27 15.68 20.05
C GLU A 249 18.18 16.70 19.77
N ASP A 250 17.01 16.43 20.31
CA ASP A 250 15.92 17.37 20.39
C ASP A 250 15.52 17.64 21.84
N THR A 251 14.85 18.75 22.08
CA THR A 251 14.40 19.14 23.41
C THR A 251 12.89 19.06 23.48
N ILE A 252 12.39 17.88 23.82
CA ILE A 252 10.97 17.69 24.11
C ILE A 252 10.77 17.80 25.61
N SER A 253 9.84 18.65 26.01
CA SER A 253 9.53 18.90 27.41
C SER A 253 8.05 18.64 27.68
N THR A 254 7.74 18.20 28.88
CA THR A 254 6.36 18.04 29.35
C THR A 254 6.20 18.68 30.70
N VAL A 255 4.99 19.14 31.02
CA VAL A 255 4.64 19.69 32.32
C VAL A 255 3.91 18.63 33.12
N ILE A 256 4.44 18.26 34.28
CA ILE A 256 3.79 17.34 35.20
C ILE A 256 3.58 18.11 36.54
N GLY A 257 2.31 18.37 36.87
CA GLY A 257 1.99 19.27 37.95
C GLY A 257 2.45 20.72 37.63
N ASN A 258 3.28 21.30 38.51
CA ASN A 258 3.84 22.65 38.32
C ASN A 258 5.32 22.61 37.86
N ALA A 259 5.87 21.46 37.51
CA ALA A 259 7.27 21.30 37.12
C ALA A 259 7.42 20.96 35.64
N LEU A 260 8.40 21.59 34.97
CA LEU A 260 8.77 21.29 33.61
C LEU A 260 9.81 20.15 33.61
N TYR A 261 9.50 19.08 32.94
CA TYR A 261 10.39 17.93 32.73
C TYR A 261 10.86 17.86 31.30
N ARG A 262 12.12 17.55 31.11
CA ARG A 262 12.73 17.31 29.81
C ARG A 262 12.93 15.82 29.59
N TYR A 263 12.48 15.29 28.44
CA TYR A 263 12.74 13.91 28.05
C TYR A 263 14.21 13.70 27.74
N ARG A 264 14.79 12.61 28.23
CA ARG A 264 16.13 12.14 27.82
C ARG A 264 15.97 11.21 26.62
N LEU A 265 16.06 11.74 25.43
CA LEU A 265 15.81 11.01 24.20
C LEU A 265 17.08 10.27 23.74
N PRO A 266 17.00 8.96 23.42
CA PRO A 266 18.14 8.23 22.86
C PRO A 266 18.44 8.72 21.45
N ARG A 267 19.72 8.99 21.13
CA ARG A 267 20.14 9.37 19.76
C ARG A 267 20.09 8.17 18.81
N TRP A 268 20.47 7.00 19.31
CA TRP A 268 20.46 5.75 18.56
C TRP A 268 19.38 4.83 19.10
N VAL A 269 18.56 4.29 18.20
CA VAL A 269 17.55 3.28 18.51
C VAL A 269 17.73 2.13 17.53
N GLY A 270 17.97 0.93 18.07
CA GLY A 270 18.14 -0.29 17.30
C GLY A 270 16.95 -1.21 17.40
N ALA A 271 16.68 -1.95 16.31
CA ALA A 271 15.76 -3.07 16.26
C ALA A 271 16.44 -4.26 15.60
N GLY A 272 16.32 -5.45 16.18
CA GLY A 272 16.86 -6.68 15.65
C GLY A 272 15.81 -7.74 15.48
N GLU A 273 16.04 -8.67 14.55
CA GLU A 273 15.14 -9.75 14.18
C GLU A 273 15.93 -11.03 13.94
N VAL A 274 15.33 -12.16 14.28
CA VAL A 274 15.79 -13.49 13.87
C VAL A 274 14.61 -14.25 13.27
N ARG A 275 14.87 -15.03 12.21
CA ARG A 275 13.84 -15.79 11.49
C ARG A 275 14.33 -17.17 11.09
N ALA A 276 13.37 -18.09 10.98
CA ALA A 276 13.58 -19.42 10.43
C ALA A 276 12.43 -19.76 9.49
N GLU A 277 12.76 -20.25 8.31
CA GLU A 277 11.83 -20.71 7.30
C GLU A 277 12.10 -22.17 6.97
N TRP A 278 11.04 -22.97 6.94
CA TRP A 278 11.10 -24.37 6.62
C TRP A 278 10.02 -24.75 5.61
N GLN A 279 10.44 -25.38 4.52
CA GLN A 279 9.53 -25.84 3.47
C GLN A 279 9.80 -27.31 3.15
N MET A 280 8.77 -28.13 3.07
CA MET A 280 8.88 -29.53 2.66
C MET A 280 7.50 -30.10 2.28
N LYS A 281 7.41 -30.76 1.13
CA LYS A 281 6.22 -31.55 0.69
C LYS A 281 4.88 -30.83 0.83
N GLY A 282 4.84 -29.56 0.46
CA GLY A 282 3.65 -28.72 0.52
C GLY A 282 3.42 -28.03 1.86
N TRP A 283 4.24 -28.24 2.85
CA TRP A 283 4.31 -27.45 4.08
C TRP A 283 5.25 -26.26 3.88
N ASP A 284 4.86 -25.14 4.46
CA ASP A 284 5.62 -23.90 4.56
C ASP A 284 5.44 -23.36 6.00
N ILE A 285 6.53 -23.17 6.72
CA ILE A 285 6.50 -22.65 8.10
C ILE A 285 7.51 -21.52 8.22
N LEU A 286 7.07 -20.36 8.67
CA LEU A 286 7.86 -19.19 8.98
C LEU A 286 7.70 -18.86 10.47
N ILE A 287 8.80 -18.63 11.16
CA ILE A 287 8.84 -18.15 12.54
C ILE A 287 9.78 -16.94 12.58
N GLU A 288 9.30 -15.83 13.10
CA GLU A 288 10.09 -14.61 13.28
C GLU A 288 9.93 -14.05 14.68
N TYR A 289 11.01 -13.52 15.21
CA TYR A 289 11.05 -12.78 16.47
C TYR A 289 11.82 -11.48 16.28
N ALA A 290 11.22 -10.37 16.65
CA ALA A 290 11.83 -9.06 16.58
C ALA A 290 11.79 -8.34 17.92
N ARG A 291 12.83 -7.57 18.22
CA ARG A 291 12.93 -6.72 19.41
C ARG A 291 13.48 -5.35 19.06
N LYS A 292 12.81 -4.31 19.54
CA LYS A 292 13.20 -2.91 19.40
C LYS A 292 13.68 -2.38 20.77
N ALA A 293 14.77 -1.61 20.80
CA ALA A 293 15.23 -0.91 21.99
C ALA A 293 14.21 0.14 22.45
N ASN A 294 14.44 0.72 23.63
CA ASN A 294 13.61 1.78 24.17
C ASN A 294 13.58 2.96 23.21
N ASP A 295 12.40 3.30 22.74
CA ASP A 295 12.15 4.31 21.70
C ASP A 295 10.98 5.21 22.10
N PRO A 296 11.21 6.24 22.93
CA PRO A 296 10.18 7.20 23.27
C PRO A 296 9.82 8.04 22.04
N THR A 297 8.58 7.88 21.55
CA THR A 297 8.02 8.58 20.38
C THR A 297 6.67 9.20 20.72
N TYR A 298 6.22 10.14 19.92
CA TYR A 298 4.88 10.74 20.06
C TYR A 298 3.79 9.65 19.99
N GLU A 299 3.92 8.69 19.08
CA GLU A 299 2.94 7.62 18.87
C GLU A 299 2.76 6.72 20.10
N ASN A 300 3.82 6.49 20.90
CA ASN A 300 3.75 5.68 22.12
C ASN A 300 3.68 6.51 23.41
N GLY A 301 3.35 7.82 23.30
CA GLY A 301 3.29 8.73 24.44
C GLY A 301 4.64 8.93 25.14
N PHE A 302 5.74 8.90 24.39
CA PHE A 302 7.12 8.99 24.92
C PHE A 302 7.47 7.91 25.96
N SER A 303 6.91 6.72 25.78
CA SER A 303 7.20 5.57 26.65
C SER A 303 8.62 5.02 26.41
N TYR A 304 9.34 4.75 27.51
CA TYR A 304 10.68 4.13 27.46
C TYR A 304 10.65 2.58 27.45
N ARG A 305 9.49 1.99 27.18
CA ARG A 305 9.40 0.52 27.05
C ARG A 305 10.05 0.03 25.76
N PRO A 306 10.72 -1.13 25.78
CA PRO A 306 11.17 -1.79 24.55
C PRO A 306 9.97 -2.25 23.71
N GLY A 307 10.20 -2.49 22.42
CA GLY A 307 9.22 -3.14 21.54
C GLY A 307 9.55 -4.61 21.34
N GLU A 308 8.51 -5.43 21.11
CA GLU A 308 8.64 -6.87 20.87
C GLU A 308 7.57 -7.36 19.89
N ALA A 309 7.97 -8.25 18.96
CA ALA A 309 7.02 -8.92 18.07
C ALA A 309 7.39 -10.39 17.85
N TRP A 310 6.36 -11.24 17.79
CA TRP A 310 6.41 -12.65 17.40
C TRP A 310 5.48 -12.85 16.22
N LEU A 311 5.95 -13.56 15.21
CA LEU A 311 5.17 -13.94 14.05
C LEU A 311 5.42 -15.41 13.74
N VAL A 312 4.34 -16.17 13.63
CA VAL A 312 4.35 -17.58 13.19
C VAL A 312 3.33 -17.75 12.09
N SER A 313 3.75 -18.30 10.97
CA SER A 313 2.89 -18.66 9.84
C SER A 313 3.13 -20.11 9.46
N ALA A 314 2.08 -20.90 9.31
CA ALA A 314 2.13 -22.29 8.88
C ALA A 314 1.14 -22.52 7.73
N GLY A 315 1.65 -22.87 6.58
CA GLY A 315 0.90 -23.19 5.38
C GLY A 315 1.01 -24.66 5.02
N TYR A 316 -0.06 -25.22 4.48
CA TYR A 316 -0.06 -26.52 3.83
C TYR A 316 -0.82 -26.47 2.53
N SER A 317 -0.20 -26.89 1.44
CA SER A 317 -0.84 -26.91 0.14
C SER A 317 -0.67 -28.25 -0.58
N ARG A 318 -1.76 -28.70 -1.19
CA ARG A 318 -1.78 -29.81 -2.13
C ARG A 318 -2.86 -29.56 -3.19
N LYS A 319 -2.87 -30.35 -4.24
CA LYS A 319 -3.87 -30.21 -5.30
C LYS A 319 -5.30 -30.14 -4.74
N GLY A 320 -5.93 -28.98 -4.90
CA GLY A 320 -7.30 -28.70 -4.49
C GLY A 320 -7.50 -28.35 -3.02
N LEU A 321 -6.45 -28.33 -2.20
CA LEU A 321 -6.52 -27.91 -0.79
C LEU A 321 -5.36 -26.99 -0.47
N ALA A 322 -5.64 -25.84 0.15
CA ALA A 322 -4.67 -25.01 0.85
C ALA A 322 -5.21 -24.66 2.23
N VAL A 323 -4.33 -24.69 3.22
CA VAL A 323 -4.63 -24.33 4.62
C VAL A 323 -3.54 -23.37 5.08
N LEU A 324 -3.92 -22.28 5.74
CA LEU A 324 -3.02 -21.31 6.36
C LEU A 324 -3.45 -21.09 7.81
N ALA A 325 -2.48 -21.06 8.71
CA ALA A 325 -2.68 -20.65 10.10
C ALA A 325 -1.57 -19.67 10.49
N GLN A 326 -1.94 -18.54 11.06
CA GLN A 326 -1.00 -17.48 11.41
C GLN A 326 -1.30 -16.93 12.80
N VAL A 327 -0.24 -16.62 13.54
CA VAL A 327 -0.32 -15.98 14.85
C VAL A 327 0.72 -14.89 14.93
N LYS A 328 0.33 -13.72 15.42
CA LYS A 328 1.22 -12.60 15.70
C LYS A 328 0.94 -12.06 17.10
N ARG A 329 1.99 -11.74 17.81
CA ARG A 329 1.99 -10.86 18.98
C ARG A 329 2.88 -9.67 18.68
N SER A 330 2.41 -8.48 18.92
CA SER A 330 3.23 -7.27 18.86
C SER A 330 2.93 -6.38 20.07
N ASP A 331 3.94 -5.66 20.55
CA ASP A 331 3.82 -4.68 21.62
C ASP A 331 4.85 -3.59 21.39
N ASN A 332 4.44 -2.33 21.33
CA ASN A 332 5.28 -1.14 21.17
C ASN A 332 6.30 -1.24 20.00
N MET A 333 5.88 -1.76 18.86
CA MET A 333 6.74 -2.00 17.68
C MET A 333 6.68 -0.87 16.63
N ALA A 334 6.07 0.27 16.91
CA ALA A 334 6.19 1.44 16.03
C ALA A 334 7.66 1.85 15.92
N PHE A 335 8.22 1.81 14.69
CA PHE A 335 9.59 2.20 14.40
C PHE A 335 9.61 3.19 13.23
N ARG A 336 10.10 4.40 13.50
CA ARG A 336 10.06 5.52 12.55
C ARG A 336 11.42 6.20 12.47
N SER A 337 11.66 6.91 11.36
CA SER A 337 12.88 7.71 11.17
C SER A 337 12.95 8.90 12.14
N GLN A 338 11.81 9.47 12.51
CA GLN A 338 11.72 10.55 13.48
C GLN A 338 10.62 10.27 14.51
N ARG A 339 10.87 10.66 15.75
CA ARG A 339 10.00 10.34 16.90
C ARG A 339 8.72 11.13 16.98
N GLU A 340 8.62 12.27 16.30
CA GLU A 340 7.43 13.11 16.30
C GLU A 340 6.43 12.76 15.20
N GLU A 341 6.82 11.93 14.23
CA GLU A 341 5.96 11.53 13.13
C GLU A 341 4.85 10.57 13.56
N THR A 342 3.72 10.69 12.88
CA THR A 342 2.51 9.90 13.14
C THR A 342 1.90 9.37 11.85
N GLY A 343 0.86 8.56 11.92
CA GLY A 343 0.17 8.03 10.75
C GLY A 343 1.06 7.12 9.91
N ILE A 344 1.16 7.41 8.62
CA ILE A 344 2.01 6.67 7.67
C ILE A 344 3.41 7.27 7.51
N ALA A 345 3.61 8.51 7.98
CA ALA A 345 4.87 9.24 7.80
C ALA A 345 6.04 8.60 8.55
N GLY A 346 7.21 8.62 7.94
CA GLY A 346 8.48 8.24 8.56
C GLY A 346 8.60 6.76 8.96
N ARG A 347 7.65 5.90 8.62
CA ARG A 347 7.64 4.49 9.05
C ARG A 347 8.78 3.70 8.42
N LEU A 348 9.53 2.98 9.24
CA LEU A 348 10.64 2.13 8.82
C LEU A 348 10.27 0.65 8.79
N ASN A 349 9.27 0.22 9.56
CA ASN A 349 8.87 -1.17 9.66
C ASN A 349 7.42 -1.41 9.22
N TYR A 350 7.11 -2.66 8.96
CA TYR A 350 5.79 -3.14 8.57
C TYR A 350 5.32 -4.25 9.49
N MET A 351 4.08 -4.17 9.94
CA MET A 351 3.44 -5.19 10.78
C MET A 351 2.20 -5.71 10.05
N PRO A 352 2.19 -6.97 9.57
CA PRO A 352 1.03 -7.51 8.87
C PRO A 352 -0.21 -7.57 9.80
N ALA A 353 -1.39 -7.25 9.27
CA ALA A 353 -2.62 -7.18 10.06
C ALA A 353 -3.11 -8.56 10.54
N PHE A 354 -2.78 -9.65 9.84
CA PHE A 354 -3.37 -10.98 10.03
C PHE A 354 -4.90 -10.93 10.04
N ALA A 355 -5.44 -10.11 9.15
CA ALA A 355 -6.84 -10.06 8.76
C ALA A 355 -6.92 -10.14 7.24
N ARG A 356 -7.93 -10.80 6.72
CA ARG A 356 -8.10 -10.90 5.27
C ARG A 356 -8.36 -9.52 4.67
N GLN A 357 -7.65 -9.21 3.59
CA GLN A 357 -7.97 -8.05 2.77
C GLN A 357 -9.10 -8.40 1.81
N HIS A 358 -10.23 -7.73 1.99
CA HIS A 358 -11.39 -7.87 1.15
C HIS A 358 -11.33 -6.89 -0.03
N THR A 359 -11.99 -7.25 -1.14
CA THR A 359 -12.09 -6.41 -2.34
C THR A 359 -13.50 -5.85 -2.56
N TYR A 360 -14.49 -6.34 -1.82
CA TYR A 360 -15.87 -5.89 -1.89
C TYR A 360 -16.10 -4.66 -1.01
N THR A 361 -16.77 -3.65 -1.52
CA THR A 361 -16.94 -2.34 -0.89
C THR A 361 -17.47 -2.41 0.53
N LEU A 362 -18.56 -3.15 0.76
CA LEU A 362 -19.13 -3.28 2.11
C LEU A 362 -18.31 -4.18 3.04
N ALA A 363 -17.56 -5.14 2.50
CA ALA A 363 -16.65 -5.94 3.31
C ALA A 363 -15.41 -5.17 3.77
N THR A 364 -15.07 -4.07 3.07
CA THR A 364 -13.98 -3.15 3.46
C THR A 364 -14.47 -1.92 4.20
N HIS A 365 -15.78 -1.81 4.50
CA HIS A 365 -16.34 -0.63 5.17
C HIS A 365 -15.73 -0.42 6.56
N TYR A 366 -15.49 -1.49 7.30
CA TYR A 366 -14.79 -1.48 8.58
C TYR A 366 -13.47 -2.27 8.45
N SER A 367 -12.43 -1.62 7.90
CA SER A 367 -11.13 -2.25 7.65
C SER A 367 -10.20 -2.11 8.85
N TYR A 368 -9.57 -3.22 9.25
CA TYR A 368 -8.67 -3.23 10.39
C TYR A 368 -7.27 -2.69 10.06
N ALA A 369 -6.78 -1.77 10.90
CA ALA A 369 -5.40 -1.27 10.90
C ALA A 369 -4.63 -1.85 12.09
N THR A 370 -3.44 -2.38 11.84
CA THR A 370 -2.53 -2.91 12.88
C THR A 370 -2.19 -1.86 13.92
N GLN A 371 -2.25 -2.23 15.19
CA GLN A 371 -1.96 -1.38 16.33
C GLN A 371 -0.48 -1.50 16.74
N TYR A 372 0.35 -0.59 16.22
CA TYR A 372 1.82 -0.67 16.38
C TYR A 372 2.31 -0.33 17.79
N SER A 373 1.70 0.64 18.45
CA SER A 373 2.16 1.15 19.76
C SER A 373 1.45 0.52 20.95
N SER A 374 0.13 0.36 20.88
CA SER A 374 -0.65 -0.32 21.93
C SER A 374 -0.43 -1.83 21.92
N GLY A 375 -0.11 -2.37 20.74
CA GLY A 375 0.13 -3.79 20.57
C GLY A 375 -1.13 -4.65 20.41
N GLU A 376 -0.94 -5.85 19.90
CA GLU A 376 -2.03 -6.79 19.62
C GLU A 376 -1.58 -8.26 19.59
N TRP A 377 -2.50 -9.15 19.92
CA TRP A 377 -2.51 -10.53 19.52
C TRP A 377 -3.41 -10.66 18.29
N ALA A 378 -2.91 -11.24 17.22
CA ALA A 378 -3.66 -11.49 16.00
C ALA A 378 -3.56 -12.96 15.61
N PHE A 379 -4.70 -13.58 15.33
CA PHE A 379 -4.86 -14.97 14.91
C PHE A 379 -5.62 -14.99 13.59
N GLN A 380 -5.10 -15.69 12.58
CA GLN A 380 -5.78 -15.89 11.30
C GLN A 380 -5.69 -17.34 10.88
N GLY A 381 -6.79 -17.87 10.34
CA GLY A 381 -6.86 -19.16 9.70
C GLY A 381 -7.59 -19.09 8.36
N GLU A 382 -7.08 -19.77 7.34
CA GLU A 382 -7.73 -19.87 6.04
C GLU A 382 -7.71 -21.32 5.54
N VAL A 383 -8.84 -21.76 4.99
CA VAL A 383 -8.96 -23.04 4.29
C VAL A 383 -9.56 -22.78 2.92
N LEU A 384 -8.85 -23.15 1.88
CA LEU A 384 -9.33 -23.16 0.51
C LEU A 384 -9.46 -24.60 0.03
N TYR A 385 -10.65 -24.97 -0.42
CA TYR A 385 -10.90 -26.29 -0.99
C TYR A 385 -11.60 -26.22 -2.33
N THR A 386 -11.01 -26.83 -3.34
CA THR A 386 -11.58 -26.93 -4.68
C THR A 386 -12.13 -28.33 -4.92
N PHE A 387 -13.45 -28.44 -4.97
CA PHE A 387 -14.13 -29.70 -5.33
C PHE A 387 -13.76 -30.11 -6.75
N PRO A 388 -13.31 -31.36 -6.96
CA PRO A 388 -12.89 -31.84 -8.27
C PRO A 388 -14.01 -31.74 -9.32
N ARG A 389 -13.59 -31.52 -10.57
CA ARG A 389 -14.52 -31.54 -11.72
C ARG A 389 -15.21 -32.89 -11.82
N LYS A 390 -16.45 -32.89 -12.35
CA LYS A 390 -17.31 -34.07 -12.54
C LYS A 390 -17.82 -34.69 -11.24
N THR A 391 -17.72 -34.01 -10.10
CA THR A 391 -18.39 -34.38 -8.84
C THR A 391 -19.69 -33.59 -8.67
N LYS A 392 -20.58 -34.02 -7.76
CA LYS A 392 -21.86 -33.32 -7.46
C LYS A 392 -21.63 -31.88 -7.03
N MET A 393 -20.64 -31.60 -6.16
CA MET A 393 -20.30 -30.26 -5.68
C MET A 393 -19.45 -29.49 -6.69
N GLY A 394 -18.46 -30.13 -7.32
CA GLY A 394 -17.55 -29.48 -8.25
C GLY A 394 -18.18 -29.16 -9.60
N GLY A 395 -19.16 -29.90 -10.07
CA GLY A 395 -19.78 -29.71 -11.37
C GLY A 395 -18.78 -29.89 -12.53
N ARG A 396 -19.06 -29.27 -13.68
CA ARG A 396 -18.23 -29.40 -14.89
C ARG A 396 -16.87 -28.75 -14.78
N TYR A 397 -16.76 -27.65 -14.04
CA TYR A 397 -15.56 -26.77 -14.03
C TYR A 397 -14.81 -26.77 -12.70
N GLY A 398 -15.36 -27.38 -11.65
CA GLY A 398 -14.89 -27.26 -10.28
C GLY A 398 -15.65 -26.16 -9.53
N THR A 399 -15.64 -26.23 -8.21
CA THR A 399 -16.20 -25.22 -7.30
C THR A 399 -15.21 -25.03 -6.17
N THR A 400 -14.82 -23.80 -5.88
CA THR A 400 -13.88 -23.49 -4.81
C THR A 400 -14.62 -22.82 -3.66
N PHE A 401 -14.41 -23.33 -2.46
CA PHE A 401 -14.81 -22.73 -1.20
C PHE A 401 -13.59 -22.16 -0.51
N LYS A 402 -13.74 -20.99 0.08
CA LYS A 402 -12.74 -20.39 0.97
C LYS A 402 -13.42 -20.04 2.29
N LEU A 403 -12.88 -20.54 3.36
CA LEU A 403 -13.25 -20.15 4.73
C LEU A 403 -12.06 -19.42 5.33
N ASN A 404 -12.27 -18.20 5.79
CA ASN A 404 -11.27 -17.43 6.51
C ASN A 404 -11.84 -17.01 7.86
N GLY A 405 -11.02 -16.97 8.88
CA GLY A 405 -11.34 -16.41 10.18
C GLY A 405 -10.14 -15.68 10.73
N ALA A 406 -10.36 -14.47 11.25
CA ALA A 406 -9.37 -13.66 11.94
C ALA A 406 -9.94 -13.17 13.27
N HIS A 407 -9.10 -13.15 14.31
CA HIS A 407 -9.44 -12.58 15.61
C HIS A 407 -8.26 -11.79 16.17
N ILE A 408 -8.48 -10.54 16.52
CA ILE A 408 -7.45 -9.62 17.00
C ILE A 408 -7.90 -8.98 18.29
N ARG A 409 -7.00 -8.94 19.27
CA ARG A 409 -7.27 -8.39 20.60
C ARG A 409 -6.04 -7.68 21.17
N GLY A 410 -6.24 -6.75 22.07
CA GLY A 410 -5.18 -6.03 22.76
C GLY A 410 -4.31 -6.93 23.65
N VAL A 411 -3.05 -6.52 23.83
CA VAL A 411 -2.06 -7.25 24.64
C VAL A 411 -2.22 -7.00 26.13
N HIS A 412 -2.67 -5.81 26.52
CA HIS A 412 -2.72 -5.35 27.91
C HIS A 412 -4.11 -5.39 28.54
N GLY A 413 -5.06 -6.12 27.93
CA GLY A 413 -6.41 -6.29 28.46
C GLY A 413 -7.45 -5.33 27.87
N GLU A 414 -7.13 -4.63 26.79
CA GLU A 414 -8.02 -3.69 26.09
C GLU A 414 -9.21 -4.36 25.40
N GLY A 415 -9.24 -5.70 25.40
CA GLY A 415 -10.33 -6.46 24.82
C GLY A 415 -10.17 -6.76 23.32
N GLU A 416 -11.31 -6.97 22.67
CA GLU A 416 -11.39 -7.30 21.24
C GLU A 416 -11.19 -6.05 20.38
N TYR A 417 -10.33 -6.14 19.37
CA TYR A 417 -10.10 -5.09 18.37
C TYR A 417 -10.87 -5.38 17.08
N TYR A 418 -10.78 -6.64 16.64
CA TYR A 418 -11.35 -7.05 15.37
C TYR A 418 -11.62 -8.55 15.32
N THR A 419 -12.73 -8.94 14.72
CA THR A 419 -13.04 -10.31 14.32
C THR A 419 -13.67 -10.31 12.95
N ASP A 420 -13.22 -11.22 12.09
CA ASP A 420 -13.75 -11.44 10.75
C ASP A 420 -13.87 -12.96 10.53
N VAL A 421 -15.06 -13.40 10.14
CA VAL A 421 -15.29 -14.79 9.68
C VAL A 421 -16.06 -14.73 8.38
N ASN A 422 -15.46 -15.22 7.29
CA ASN A 422 -16.10 -15.19 5.99
C ASN A 422 -16.02 -16.53 5.26
N LEU A 423 -17.09 -16.84 4.53
CA LEU A 423 -17.21 -17.97 3.63
C LEU A 423 -17.46 -17.47 2.22
N GLU A 424 -16.60 -17.84 1.29
CA GLU A 424 -16.66 -17.44 -0.10
C GLU A 424 -16.81 -18.69 -1.01
N LEU A 425 -17.73 -18.61 -1.95
CA LEU A 425 -17.97 -19.60 -2.99
C LEU A 425 -17.58 -19.01 -4.35
N ASN A 426 -16.64 -19.67 -5.05
CA ASN A 426 -16.28 -19.33 -6.41
C ASN A 426 -16.68 -20.48 -7.35
N LYS A 427 -17.54 -20.18 -8.32
CA LYS A 427 -18.07 -21.19 -9.25
C LYS A 427 -18.10 -20.69 -10.69
N ARG A 428 -17.48 -21.45 -11.56
CA ARG A 428 -17.71 -21.31 -12.99
C ARG A 428 -18.87 -22.21 -13.39
N ILE A 429 -20.01 -21.62 -13.74
CA ILE A 429 -21.26 -22.34 -14.07
C ILE A 429 -21.12 -22.99 -15.45
N ASN A 430 -20.64 -22.22 -16.45
CA ASN A 430 -20.40 -22.69 -17.80
C ASN A 430 -19.21 -21.95 -18.44
N LYS A 431 -19.04 -22.00 -19.76
CA LYS A 431 -17.93 -21.34 -20.46
C LYS A 431 -17.99 -19.82 -20.35
N THR A 432 -19.16 -19.25 -20.15
CA THR A 432 -19.44 -17.81 -20.22
C THR A 432 -19.83 -17.21 -18.87
N TRP A 433 -20.27 -17.99 -17.89
CA TRP A 433 -20.79 -17.52 -16.60
C TRP A 433 -19.88 -17.89 -15.44
N TRP A 434 -19.54 -16.90 -14.62
CA TRP A 434 -18.87 -17.03 -13.32
C TRP A 434 -19.75 -16.44 -12.23
N LEU A 435 -19.74 -17.05 -11.08
CA LEU A 435 -20.45 -16.62 -9.89
C LEU A 435 -19.50 -16.65 -8.69
N ASN A 436 -19.46 -15.56 -7.96
CA ASN A 436 -18.89 -15.47 -6.63
C ASN A 436 -20.00 -15.10 -5.64
N ALA A 437 -20.03 -15.75 -4.50
CA ALA A 437 -20.91 -15.41 -3.40
C ALA A 437 -20.10 -15.43 -2.10
N MET A 438 -20.34 -14.48 -1.21
CA MET A 438 -19.66 -14.36 0.08
C MET A 438 -20.68 -14.01 1.16
N VAL A 439 -20.51 -14.63 2.33
CA VAL A 439 -21.14 -14.19 3.58
C VAL A 439 -20.04 -13.96 4.61
N MET A 440 -20.19 -12.91 5.42
CA MET A 440 -19.19 -12.48 6.37
C MET A 440 -19.86 -12.01 7.65
N TYR A 441 -19.29 -12.37 8.79
CA TYR A 441 -19.51 -11.73 10.08
C TYR A 441 -18.29 -10.91 10.43
N GLN A 442 -18.49 -9.70 10.96
CA GLN A 442 -17.43 -8.79 11.34
C GLN A 442 -17.76 -8.13 12.68
N ALA A 443 -16.78 -8.03 13.56
CA ALA A 443 -16.79 -7.18 14.74
C ALA A 443 -15.59 -6.23 14.68
N PHE A 444 -15.81 -4.94 14.78
CA PHE A 444 -14.82 -3.89 14.58
C PHE A 444 -14.89 -2.87 15.73
N ASN A 445 -13.77 -2.65 16.39
CA ASN A 445 -13.68 -1.68 17.47
C ASN A 445 -13.23 -0.31 16.94
N MET A 446 -14.20 0.55 16.61
CA MET A 446 -13.93 1.90 16.10
C MET A 446 -13.11 2.75 17.07
N GLN A 447 -13.32 2.59 18.40
CA GLN A 447 -12.58 3.35 19.40
C GLN A 447 -11.08 3.07 19.35
N VAL A 448 -10.69 1.82 19.08
CA VAL A 448 -9.27 1.42 18.99
C VAL A 448 -8.66 1.85 17.66
N VAL A 449 -9.38 1.64 16.55
CA VAL A 449 -8.82 1.84 15.20
C VAL A 449 -8.95 3.28 14.72
N GLU A 450 -10.09 3.93 15.01
CA GLU A 450 -10.41 5.26 14.51
C GLU A 450 -10.42 6.34 15.60
N GLY A 451 -10.31 5.96 16.87
CA GLY A 451 -10.37 6.89 18.01
C GLY A 451 -11.76 7.41 18.34
N LYS A 452 -12.82 6.83 17.79
CA LYS A 452 -14.23 7.26 17.97
C LYS A 452 -15.17 6.06 18.08
N GLY A 453 -16.42 6.29 18.51
CA GLY A 453 -17.45 5.26 18.54
C GLY A 453 -17.19 4.13 19.52
N GLY A 454 -17.69 2.94 19.20
CA GLY A 454 -17.61 1.73 20.02
C GLY A 454 -17.37 0.47 19.19
N MET A 455 -17.86 -0.66 19.68
CA MET A 455 -17.81 -1.94 18.96
C MET A 455 -18.95 -2.02 17.95
N VAL A 456 -18.64 -2.17 16.69
CA VAL A 456 -19.61 -2.41 15.60
C VAL A 456 -19.62 -3.89 15.24
N ARG A 457 -20.81 -4.49 15.20
CA ARG A 457 -21.02 -5.87 14.75
C ARG A 457 -21.87 -5.88 13.51
N SER A 458 -21.36 -6.46 12.43
CA SER A 458 -22.05 -6.50 11.15
C SER A 458 -22.07 -7.87 10.50
N GLY A 459 -23.13 -8.11 9.73
CA GLY A 459 -23.26 -9.24 8.82
C GLY A 459 -23.28 -8.73 7.38
N ILE A 460 -22.48 -9.32 6.49
CA ILE A 460 -22.33 -8.88 5.12
C ILE A 460 -22.62 -10.03 4.16
N ALA A 461 -23.40 -9.77 3.12
CA ALA A 461 -23.67 -10.71 2.03
C ALA A 461 -23.31 -10.08 0.69
N VAL A 462 -22.64 -10.85 -0.17
CA VAL A 462 -22.18 -10.42 -1.50
C VAL A 462 -22.55 -11.47 -2.54
N VAL A 463 -23.06 -11.01 -3.68
CA VAL A 463 -23.22 -11.80 -4.90
C VAL A 463 -22.61 -11.02 -6.06
N ASP A 464 -21.65 -11.64 -6.74
CA ASP A 464 -20.94 -11.10 -7.90
C ASP A 464 -21.03 -12.10 -9.05
N ALA A 465 -21.65 -11.71 -10.14
CA ALA A 465 -21.83 -12.54 -11.33
C ALA A 465 -21.23 -11.86 -12.55
N ARG A 466 -20.50 -12.63 -13.34
CA ARG A 466 -19.91 -12.16 -14.60
C ARG A 466 -20.30 -13.07 -15.75
N VAL A 467 -20.69 -12.45 -16.86
CA VAL A 467 -21.03 -13.14 -18.11
C VAL A 467 -20.21 -12.60 -19.27
N GLN A 468 -19.57 -13.49 -20.01
CA GLN A 468 -18.99 -13.20 -21.32
C GLN A 468 -20.05 -13.55 -22.37
N ALA A 469 -20.90 -12.56 -22.73
CA ALA A 469 -22.03 -12.78 -23.63
C ALA A 469 -21.57 -13.08 -25.05
N THR A 470 -20.56 -12.32 -25.54
CA THR A 470 -19.89 -12.57 -26.83
C THR A 470 -18.38 -12.34 -26.69
N THR A 471 -17.61 -12.54 -27.75
CA THR A 471 -16.17 -12.21 -27.74
C THR A 471 -15.87 -10.73 -27.47
N ASN A 472 -16.84 -9.85 -27.71
CA ASN A 472 -16.73 -8.40 -27.61
C ASN A 472 -17.62 -7.79 -26.51
N LEU A 473 -18.43 -8.58 -25.81
CA LEU A 473 -19.33 -8.09 -24.78
C LEU A 473 -19.19 -8.93 -23.52
N SER A 474 -18.80 -8.28 -22.45
CA SER A 474 -18.84 -8.85 -21.08
C SER A 474 -19.69 -7.96 -20.17
N VAL A 475 -20.41 -8.58 -19.26
CA VAL A 475 -21.19 -7.87 -18.23
C VAL A 475 -20.85 -8.47 -16.88
N ARG A 476 -20.65 -7.60 -15.89
CA ARG A 476 -20.51 -7.96 -14.47
C ARG A 476 -21.59 -7.21 -13.69
N GLY A 477 -22.26 -7.91 -12.82
CA GLY A 477 -23.18 -7.34 -11.84
C GLY A 477 -22.82 -7.82 -10.45
N GLU A 478 -22.81 -6.88 -9.51
CA GLU A 478 -22.46 -7.16 -8.11
C GLU A 478 -23.48 -6.47 -7.21
N VAL A 479 -23.94 -7.18 -6.18
CA VAL A 479 -24.84 -6.66 -5.15
C VAL A 479 -24.31 -7.07 -3.80
N GLN A 480 -24.30 -6.11 -2.86
CA GLN A 480 -23.86 -6.32 -1.48
C GLN A 480 -24.88 -5.73 -0.51
N TYR A 481 -24.97 -6.33 0.66
CA TYR A 481 -25.78 -5.83 1.76
C TYR A 481 -25.01 -5.99 3.07
N LEU A 482 -24.98 -4.95 3.87
CA LEU A 482 -24.41 -4.92 5.22
C LEU A 482 -25.52 -4.64 6.21
N TYR A 483 -25.68 -5.53 7.17
CA TYR A 483 -26.61 -5.41 8.29
C TYR A 483 -25.84 -5.10 9.56
N THR A 484 -26.17 -4.01 10.24
CA THR A 484 -25.71 -3.68 11.58
C THR A 484 -26.76 -2.82 12.30
N GLY A 485 -26.78 -2.89 13.62
CA GLY A 485 -27.54 -1.98 14.48
C GLY A 485 -26.66 -0.90 15.14
N ASP A 486 -25.40 -0.83 14.74
CA ASP A 486 -24.40 0.08 15.30
C ASP A 486 -24.02 1.15 14.25
N ASP A 487 -23.26 2.20 14.65
CA ASP A 487 -22.74 3.28 13.82
C ASP A 487 -23.82 3.89 12.90
N MET A 488 -23.60 4.00 11.61
CA MET A 488 -24.54 4.56 10.63
C MET A 488 -25.64 3.57 10.18
N GLY A 489 -25.70 2.34 10.74
CA GLY A 489 -26.71 1.35 10.40
C GLY A 489 -26.44 0.60 9.11
N GLN A 490 -27.50 0.19 8.43
CA GLN A 490 -27.48 -0.74 7.30
C GLN A 490 -27.09 -0.07 5.98
N TRP A 491 -26.44 -0.82 5.09
CA TRP A 491 -25.97 -0.36 3.80
C TRP A 491 -26.31 -1.34 2.68
N CYS A 492 -26.55 -0.81 1.49
CA CYS A 492 -26.57 -1.60 0.27
C CYS A 492 -25.65 -1.02 -0.79
N PHE A 493 -25.10 -1.90 -1.62
CA PHE A 493 -24.23 -1.56 -2.72
C PHE A 493 -24.61 -2.34 -3.98
N ALA A 494 -24.54 -1.70 -5.13
CA ALA A 494 -24.70 -2.31 -6.42
C ALA A 494 -23.68 -1.80 -7.43
N LEU A 495 -23.16 -2.68 -8.29
CA LEU A 495 -22.23 -2.37 -9.36
C LEU A 495 -22.68 -3.06 -10.65
N CYS A 496 -22.56 -2.35 -11.75
CA CYS A 496 -22.69 -2.88 -13.10
C CYS A 496 -21.50 -2.44 -13.95
N GLU A 497 -20.81 -3.40 -14.57
CA GLU A 497 -19.74 -3.13 -15.53
C GLU A 497 -20.08 -3.76 -16.87
N ILE A 498 -19.90 -3.01 -17.95
CA ILE A 498 -20.10 -3.46 -19.34
C ILE A 498 -18.79 -3.28 -20.10
N GLY A 499 -18.17 -4.38 -20.48
CA GLY A 499 -16.97 -4.40 -21.31
C GLY A 499 -17.33 -4.56 -22.78
N LEU A 500 -16.91 -3.61 -23.62
CA LEU A 500 -17.19 -3.52 -25.04
C LEU A 500 -15.89 -3.60 -25.86
N TRP A 501 -15.90 -4.41 -26.92
CA TRP A 501 -14.83 -4.55 -27.91
C TRP A 501 -13.42 -4.79 -27.32
N LYS A 502 -13.34 -5.29 -26.08
CA LYS A 502 -12.10 -5.48 -25.32
C LYS A 502 -11.30 -4.19 -25.06
N ARG A 503 -11.85 -3.02 -25.33
CA ARG A 503 -11.19 -1.72 -25.23
C ARG A 503 -11.93 -0.72 -24.35
N LEU A 504 -13.25 -0.77 -24.32
CA LEU A 504 -14.07 0.16 -23.56
C LEU A 504 -14.75 -0.59 -22.42
N THR A 505 -14.64 -0.09 -21.20
CA THR A 505 -15.39 -0.54 -20.04
C THR A 505 -16.20 0.64 -19.50
N ILE A 506 -17.50 0.45 -19.36
CA ILE A 506 -18.39 1.41 -18.69
C ILE A 506 -18.77 0.77 -17.36
N SER A 507 -18.56 1.49 -16.26
CA SER A 507 -18.86 1.04 -14.91
C SER A 507 -19.75 2.06 -14.19
N GLY A 508 -20.76 1.55 -13.50
CA GLY A 508 -21.59 2.33 -12.60
C GLY A 508 -21.70 1.60 -11.27
N GLN A 509 -21.44 2.29 -10.18
CA GLN A 509 -21.62 1.80 -8.82
C GLN A 509 -22.47 2.75 -8.00
N TRP A 510 -23.23 2.19 -7.07
CA TRP A 510 -24.13 2.91 -6.20
C TRP A 510 -24.07 2.30 -4.80
N LEU A 511 -23.88 3.16 -3.81
CA LEU A 511 -23.85 2.84 -2.38
C LEU A 511 -24.91 3.71 -1.70
N TYR A 512 -25.69 3.11 -0.80
CA TYR A 512 -26.75 3.80 -0.09
C TYR A 512 -26.79 3.40 1.37
N ASN A 513 -26.84 4.39 2.26
CA ASN A 513 -27.09 4.19 3.67
C ASN A 513 -28.60 4.01 3.90
N ILE A 514 -29.03 2.79 4.18
CA ILE A 514 -30.43 2.47 4.47
C ILE A 514 -30.81 3.01 5.84
N GLY A 515 -29.84 3.10 6.75
CA GLY A 515 -30.04 3.60 8.08
C GLY A 515 -30.41 2.52 9.09
N GLY A 516 -31.13 2.90 10.12
CA GLY A 516 -31.54 2.04 11.23
C GLY A 516 -30.98 2.46 12.59
N THR A 517 -30.18 3.54 12.60
CA THR A 517 -29.61 4.15 13.82
C THR A 517 -29.81 5.68 13.80
N ALA A 518 -29.53 6.35 14.91
CA ALA A 518 -29.61 7.81 15.00
C ALA A 518 -28.51 8.53 14.20
N ASP A 519 -27.41 7.85 13.88
CA ASP A 519 -26.25 8.38 13.15
C ASP A 519 -26.37 8.18 11.64
N SER A 520 -27.46 7.60 11.15
CA SER A 520 -27.73 7.34 9.74
C SER A 520 -27.88 8.64 8.95
N ASP A 521 -27.21 8.74 7.80
CA ASP A 521 -27.29 9.92 6.92
C ASP A 521 -28.32 9.77 5.78
N HIS A 522 -28.72 8.53 5.44
CA HIS A 522 -29.62 8.20 4.34
C HIS A 522 -29.17 8.76 2.99
N GLU A 523 -27.85 8.88 2.80
CA GLU A 523 -27.26 9.50 1.64
C GLU A 523 -26.93 8.49 0.53
N HIS A 524 -27.00 8.97 -0.72
CA HIS A 524 -26.62 8.21 -1.91
C HIS A 524 -25.20 8.59 -2.34
N TYR A 525 -24.37 7.59 -2.51
CA TYR A 525 -23.03 7.69 -3.06
C TYR A 525 -22.97 6.92 -4.37
N TYR A 526 -22.29 7.46 -5.37
CA TYR A 526 -22.24 6.84 -6.69
C TYR A 526 -20.98 7.21 -7.45
N THR A 527 -20.55 6.31 -8.31
CA THR A 527 -19.45 6.55 -9.24
C THR A 527 -19.83 5.97 -10.60
N ALA A 528 -19.73 6.78 -11.64
CA ALA A 528 -19.93 6.34 -13.01
C ALA A 528 -18.70 6.68 -13.83
N THR A 529 -18.06 5.68 -14.46
CA THR A 529 -16.82 5.85 -15.20
C THR A 529 -16.86 5.14 -16.54
N ALA A 530 -16.11 5.69 -17.50
CA ALA A 530 -15.78 5.04 -18.76
C ALA A 530 -14.27 4.93 -18.89
N THR A 531 -13.77 3.70 -19.07
CA THR A 531 -12.36 3.40 -19.26
C THR A 531 -12.11 2.93 -20.67
N TYR A 532 -11.23 3.62 -21.40
CA TYR A 532 -10.79 3.22 -22.73
C TYR A 532 -9.32 2.79 -22.67
N SER A 533 -9.02 1.61 -23.25
CA SER A 533 -7.66 1.06 -23.31
C SER A 533 -7.30 0.70 -24.74
N HIS A 534 -6.20 1.24 -25.24
CA HIS A 534 -5.68 0.94 -26.57
C HIS A 534 -4.15 0.99 -26.60
N GLY A 535 -3.53 -0.15 -26.95
CA GLY A 535 -2.06 -0.28 -26.89
C GLY A 535 -1.56 0.00 -25.47
N ALA A 536 -0.64 0.94 -25.37
CA ALA A 536 -0.04 1.39 -24.11
C ALA A 536 -0.86 2.43 -23.32
N HIS A 537 -1.98 2.91 -23.88
CA HIS A 537 -2.78 3.97 -23.29
C HIS A 537 -4.01 3.43 -22.57
N ARG A 538 -4.26 3.95 -21.36
CA ARG A 538 -5.49 3.73 -20.61
C ARG A 538 -5.98 5.07 -20.06
N VAL A 539 -7.20 5.44 -20.44
CA VAL A 539 -7.88 6.66 -19.97
C VAL A 539 -9.15 6.26 -19.26
N THR A 540 -9.37 6.77 -18.06
CA THR A 540 -10.65 6.66 -17.36
C THR A 540 -11.16 8.07 -17.09
N ALA A 541 -12.45 8.30 -17.36
CA ALA A 541 -13.11 9.54 -17.01
C ALA A 541 -14.51 9.23 -16.47
N GLY A 542 -14.98 10.06 -15.54
CA GLY A 542 -16.28 9.85 -14.94
C GLY A 542 -16.63 10.87 -13.89
N TYR A 543 -17.67 10.57 -13.16
CA TYR A 543 -18.12 11.35 -12.01
C TYR A 543 -18.18 10.46 -10.77
N THR A 544 -17.73 10.98 -9.65
CA THR A 544 -17.69 10.26 -8.38
C THR A 544 -18.28 11.09 -7.25
N LYS A 545 -19.03 10.44 -6.38
CA LYS A 545 -19.44 10.91 -5.06
C LYS A 545 -19.21 9.77 -4.07
N THR A 546 -18.17 9.88 -3.25
CA THR A 546 -17.76 8.83 -2.29
C THR A 546 -18.00 9.28 -0.86
N ILE A 547 -18.21 8.31 0.02
CA ILE A 547 -18.18 8.51 1.47
C ILE A 547 -16.72 8.70 1.92
N ASP A 548 -16.54 9.39 3.03
CA ASP A 548 -15.27 9.40 3.75
C ASP A 548 -15.03 8.07 4.50
N GLY A 549 -13.78 7.69 4.65
CA GLY A 549 -13.43 6.45 5.35
C GLY A 549 -11.95 6.09 5.25
N PHE A 550 -11.61 4.94 5.79
CA PHE A 550 -10.24 4.44 5.74
C PHE A 550 -10.01 3.55 4.53
N ASN A 551 -9.04 3.92 3.71
CA ASN A 551 -8.51 3.05 2.65
C ASN A 551 -7.32 2.27 3.24
N CYS A 552 -7.44 0.95 3.30
CA CYS A 552 -6.45 0.09 3.94
C CYS A 552 -5.86 -0.92 2.95
N SER A 553 -4.56 -1.14 3.05
CA SER A 553 -3.83 -2.18 2.33
C SER A 553 -2.77 -2.78 3.27
N GLY A 554 -2.75 -4.12 3.41
CA GLY A 554 -1.78 -4.81 4.26
C GLY A 554 -1.79 -4.44 5.75
N GLY A 555 -2.90 -3.87 6.26
CA GLY A 555 -2.98 -3.39 7.65
C GLY A 555 -2.44 -1.96 7.86
N VAL A 556 -2.01 -1.31 6.79
CA VAL A 556 -1.72 0.14 6.76
C VAL A 556 -2.92 0.86 6.21
N CYS A 557 -3.43 1.84 6.93
CA CYS A 557 -4.65 2.58 6.57
C CYS A 557 -4.39 4.07 6.43
N ARG A 558 -5.08 4.66 5.44
CA ARG A 558 -5.12 6.10 5.20
C ARG A 558 -6.56 6.58 5.24
N TYR A 559 -6.83 7.63 5.98
CA TYR A 559 -8.12 8.29 5.91
C TYR A 559 -8.27 9.04 4.59
N VAL A 560 -9.34 8.76 3.86
CA VAL A 560 -9.71 9.44 2.63
C VAL A 560 -10.99 10.23 2.88
N PRO A 561 -10.96 11.56 2.78
CA PRO A 561 -12.15 12.37 2.96
C PRO A 561 -13.13 12.15 1.82
N ARG A 562 -14.40 12.49 2.04
CA ARG A 562 -15.46 12.49 1.04
C ARG A 562 -15.02 13.23 -0.22
N GLN A 563 -15.33 12.67 -1.38
CA GLN A 563 -15.02 13.24 -2.69
C GLN A 563 -16.31 13.38 -3.49
N GLU A 564 -16.46 14.52 -4.20
CA GLU A 564 -17.55 14.71 -5.15
C GLU A 564 -17.07 15.54 -6.33
N GLY A 565 -17.13 14.99 -7.54
CA GLY A 565 -16.67 15.70 -8.72
C GLY A 565 -16.38 14.83 -9.94
N VAL A 566 -15.92 15.47 -11.01
CA VAL A 566 -15.43 14.79 -12.21
C VAL A 566 -14.05 14.23 -11.94
N CYS A 567 -13.88 12.92 -12.10
CA CYS A 567 -12.59 12.23 -11.94
C CYS A 567 -12.02 11.84 -13.32
N MET A 568 -10.69 11.87 -13.41
CA MET A 568 -9.96 11.46 -14.59
C MET A 568 -8.68 10.74 -14.19
N THR A 569 -8.38 9.62 -14.85
CA THR A 569 -7.07 8.98 -14.76
C THR A 569 -6.50 8.72 -16.15
N TYR A 570 -5.21 8.86 -16.29
CA TYR A 570 -4.47 8.53 -17.51
C TYR A 570 -3.22 7.73 -17.17
N ASN A 571 -3.07 6.57 -17.79
CA ASN A 571 -1.88 5.75 -17.69
C ASN A 571 -1.34 5.47 -19.09
N PHE A 572 -0.04 5.66 -19.25
CA PHE A 572 0.70 5.37 -20.47
C PHE A 572 2.02 4.72 -20.11
N THR A 573 2.39 3.63 -20.78
CA THR A 573 3.68 2.93 -20.59
C THR A 573 4.29 2.61 -21.95
N TRP A 574 5.62 2.72 -22.11
CA TRP A 574 6.34 2.41 -23.35
C TRP A 574 7.63 1.63 -23.11
#